data_6a681b7e45de8dee0a8d2ebfe1de2234
#
_entry.id   6a681b7e45de8dee0a8d2ebfe1de2234
#
_cell.length_a   1.000
_cell.length_b   1.000
_cell.length_c   1.000
_cell.angle_alpha   90.00
_cell.angle_beta   90.00
_cell.angle_gamma   90.00
#
_symmetry.space_group_name_H-M   'P 1'
#
loop_
_entity.id
_entity.type
_entity.pdbx_description
1 polymer ?
#
loop_
_entity_poly.entity_id
_entity_poly.type
_entity_poly.pdbx_seq_one_letter_code
_entity_poly.pdbx_strand_id
1 'polypeptide(L)'
;GQIQGFFDIPVDHLRARKVFLDYFKDFDKKDIVVISPDVGGVERARKFAARMDAGLVIIDKRRPKPNEAVVYNVIGDVKDKVAIIFDDIVDTAGTLTTVAQKIKERGAREIYAVCTHGLLSRNAMEKINKSDIKKLIISDSLPIRDLGPKVDVLSVSYLLADAIKRNHDG
;
A
#
# COMPACT_ATOMS: atom_id res chain seq x y z
N GLY A 1 -6.96 2.64 -15.43
CA GLY A 1 -7.00 2.47 -16.89
C GLY A 1 -8.40 2.63 -17.47
N GLN A 2 -9.45 2.15 -16.77
CA GLN A 2 -10.84 2.22 -17.29
C GLN A 2 -11.35 3.65 -17.45
N ILE A 3 -11.04 4.56 -16.53
CA ILE A 3 -11.43 5.98 -16.60
C ILE A 3 -11.00 6.64 -17.91
N GLN A 4 -9.82 6.31 -18.42
CA GLN A 4 -9.32 6.85 -19.69
C GLN A 4 -10.24 6.53 -20.89
N GLY A 5 -10.96 5.41 -20.83
CA GLY A 5 -11.92 5.02 -21.88
C GLY A 5 -13.30 5.69 -21.79
N PHE A 6 -13.58 6.47 -20.75
CA PHE A 6 -14.87 7.17 -20.59
C PHE A 6 -14.88 8.57 -21.19
N PHE A 7 -13.71 9.13 -21.49
CA PHE A 7 -13.58 10.50 -21.95
C PHE A 7 -13.09 10.55 -23.40
N ASP A 8 -13.65 11.45 -24.18
CA ASP A 8 -13.21 11.75 -25.56
C ASP A 8 -12.05 12.76 -25.60
N ILE A 9 -11.54 13.14 -24.45
CA ILE A 9 -10.38 14.04 -24.27
C ILE A 9 -9.21 13.27 -23.66
N PRO A 10 -7.97 13.75 -23.82
CA PRO A 10 -6.80 13.17 -23.13
C PRO A 10 -7.00 13.13 -21.62
N VAL A 11 -6.64 12.00 -21.01
CA VAL A 11 -6.74 11.79 -19.56
C VAL A 11 -5.41 11.31 -19.00
N ASP A 12 -4.84 12.07 -18.08
CA ASP A 12 -3.64 11.71 -17.34
C ASP A 12 -3.96 10.89 -16.10
N HIS A 13 -3.50 9.65 -16.11
CA HIS A 13 -3.67 8.76 -14.97
C HIS A 13 -2.46 8.87 -14.03
N LEU A 14 -2.52 9.79 -13.06
CA LEU A 14 -1.45 10.01 -12.10
C LEU A 14 -1.34 8.86 -11.09
N ARG A 15 -0.13 8.62 -10.61
CA ARG A 15 0.17 7.52 -9.68
C ARG A 15 0.97 8.04 -8.49
N ALA A 16 0.44 7.91 -7.27
CA ALA A 16 1.08 8.36 -6.03
C ALA A 16 2.38 7.60 -5.67
N ARG A 17 2.72 6.53 -6.40
CA ARG A 17 3.90 5.70 -6.15
C ARG A 17 5.19 6.50 -5.93
N LYS A 18 5.44 7.57 -6.71
CA LYS A 18 6.64 8.40 -6.58
C LYS A 18 6.73 9.04 -5.20
N VAL A 19 5.61 9.54 -4.68
CA VAL A 19 5.52 10.17 -3.36
C VAL A 19 5.92 9.19 -2.26
N PHE A 20 5.49 7.94 -2.35
CA PHE A 20 5.83 6.92 -1.37
C PHE A 20 7.28 6.43 -1.45
N LEU A 21 7.89 6.41 -2.63
CA LEU A 21 9.30 6.03 -2.80
C LEU A 21 10.23 6.96 -2.01
N ASP A 22 9.92 8.26 -1.99
CA ASP A 22 10.73 9.26 -1.28
C ASP A 22 10.71 9.05 0.25
N TYR A 23 9.63 8.50 0.79
CA TYR A 23 9.53 8.16 2.22
C TYR A 23 10.53 7.07 2.63
N PHE A 24 10.81 6.10 1.75
CA PHE A 24 11.68 4.96 2.03
C PHE A 24 13.10 5.11 1.46
N LYS A 25 13.48 6.28 0.96
CA LYS A 25 14.78 6.49 0.28
C LYS A 25 16.02 6.16 1.13
N ASP A 26 15.92 6.35 2.45
CA ASP A 26 17.01 6.15 3.41
C ASP A 26 17.00 4.74 4.06
N PHE A 27 16.09 3.87 3.66
CA PHE A 27 16.04 2.48 4.12
C PHE A 27 17.05 1.63 3.36
N ASP A 28 17.65 0.63 4.04
CA ASP A 28 18.52 -0.33 3.34
C ASP A 28 17.67 -1.23 2.43
N LYS A 29 17.87 -1.07 1.13
CA LYS A 29 17.11 -1.76 0.08
C LYS A 29 17.22 -3.27 0.14
N LYS A 30 18.35 -3.82 0.60
CA LYS A 30 18.60 -5.26 0.72
C LYS A 30 17.69 -5.92 1.76
N ASP A 31 17.23 -5.14 2.71
CA ASP A 31 16.37 -5.60 3.81
C ASP A 31 14.89 -5.41 3.53
N ILE A 32 14.52 -4.75 2.43
CA ILE A 32 13.14 -4.45 2.11
C ILE A 32 12.51 -5.56 1.28
N VAL A 33 11.25 -5.87 1.58
CA VAL A 33 10.37 -6.67 0.75
C VAL A 33 9.01 -5.99 0.63
N VAL A 34 8.49 -5.93 -0.59
CA VAL A 34 7.15 -5.38 -0.86
C VAL A 34 6.14 -6.51 -0.86
N ILE A 35 5.03 -6.30 -0.15
CA ILE A 35 3.95 -7.27 -0.01
C ILE A 35 2.75 -6.83 -0.83
N SER A 36 2.28 -7.68 -1.75
CA SER A 36 0.95 -7.53 -2.33
C SER A 36 -0.08 -8.21 -1.41
N PRO A 37 -1.07 -7.49 -0.87
CA PRO A 37 -2.03 -8.06 0.08
C PRO A 37 -3.03 -9.02 -0.57
N ASP A 38 -3.09 -9.03 -1.91
CA ASP A 38 -3.91 -9.93 -2.71
C ASP A 38 -3.33 -10.11 -4.13
N VAL A 39 -3.93 -11.01 -4.90
CA VAL A 39 -3.51 -11.30 -6.28
C VAL A 39 -3.79 -10.15 -7.23
N GLY A 40 -4.86 -9.37 -7.01
CA GLY A 40 -5.23 -8.22 -7.85
C GLY A 40 -4.23 -7.06 -7.76
N GLY A 41 -3.55 -6.91 -6.61
CA GLY A 41 -2.55 -5.87 -6.36
C GLY A 41 -1.15 -6.17 -6.90
N VAL A 42 -0.88 -7.40 -7.36
CA VAL A 42 0.49 -7.88 -7.67
C VAL A 42 1.22 -7.00 -8.67
N GLU A 43 0.57 -6.57 -9.74
CA GLU A 43 1.22 -5.71 -10.74
C GLU A 43 1.65 -4.36 -10.15
N ARG A 44 0.81 -3.77 -9.31
CA ARG A 44 1.11 -2.50 -8.63
C ARG A 44 2.27 -2.65 -7.65
N ALA A 45 2.22 -3.68 -6.81
CA ALA A 45 3.27 -4.00 -5.84
C ALA A 45 4.59 -4.32 -6.54
N ARG A 46 4.59 -5.07 -7.64
CA ARG A 46 5.77 -5.38 -8.46
C ARG A 46 6.43 -4.12 -9.00
N LYS A 47 5.64 -3.19 -9.55
CA LYS A 47 6.16 -1.91 -10.06
C LYS A 47 6.74 -1.02 -8.96
N PHE A 48 6.23 -1.12 -7.74
CA PHE A 48 6.78 -0.43 -6.58
C PHE A 48 8.08 -1.10 -6.11
N ALA A 49 8.08 -2.43 -5.94
CA ALA A 49 9.26 -3.21 -5.57
C ALA A 49 10.45 -2.99 -6.53
N ALA A 50 10.19 -3.04 -7.84
CA ALA A 50 11.21 -2.82 -8.87
C ALA A 50 11.86 -1.43 -8.78
N ARG A 51 11.11 -0.39 -8.38
CA ARG A 51 11.68 0.96 -8.18
C ARG A 51 12.51 1.09 -6.90
N MET A 52 12.26 0.24 -5.93
CA MET A 52 12.99 0.16 -4.67
C MET A 52 14.19 -0.82 -4.74
N ASP A 53 14.33 -1.56 -5.83
CA ASP A 53 15.26 -2.69 -5.92
C ASP A 53 15.03 -3.72 -4.80
N ALA A 54 13.77 -3.98 -4.50
CA ALA A 54 13.31 -4.81 -3.38
C ALA A 54 12.64 -6.11 -3.86
N GLY A 55 12.62 -7.13 -3.00
CA GLY A 55 11.88 -8.36 -3.23
C GLY A 55 10.37 -8.15 -3.27
N LEU A 56 9.64 -9.10 -3.87
CA LEU A 56 8.18 -9.12 -3.90
C LEU A 56 7.66 -10.38 -3.22
N VAL A 57 6.70 -10.21 -2.32
CA VAL A 57 5.92 -11.28 -1.69
C VAL A 57 4.45 -11.10 -2.02
N ILE A 58 3.75 -12.20 -2.24
CA ILE A 58 2.34 -12.20 -2.63
C ILE A 58 1.54 -12.93 -1.56
N ILE A 59 0.44 -12.35 -1.14
CA ILE A 59 -0.55 -13.01 -0.30
C ILE A 59 -1.65 -13.58 -1.19
N ASP A 60 -1.66 -14.91 -1.31
CA ASP A 60 -2.74 -15.63 -1.98
C ASP A 60 -3.84 -15.95 -0.96
N LYS A 61 -4.94 -15.22 -1.11
CA LYS A 61 -6.12 -15.34 -0.25
C LYS A 61 -7.15 -16.23 -0.91
N ARG A 62 -7.40 -17.42 -0.36
CA ARG A 62 -8.38 -18.36 -0.89
C ARG A 62 -9.51 -18.61 0.10
N ARG A 63 -10.72 -18.72 -0.42
CA ARG A 63 -11.88 -19.30 0.26
C ARG A 63 -12.16 -20.64 -0.41
N PRO A 64 -11.77 -21.79 0.18
CA PRO A 64 -11.97 -23.09 -0.45
C PRO A 64 -13.43 -23.39 -0.74
N LYS A 65 -14.33 -23.01 0.20
CA LYS A 65 -15.79 -23.14 0.07
C LYS A 65 -16.54 -22.02 0.77
N PRO A 66 -17.81 -21.77 0.43
CA PRO A 66 -18.67 -20.91 1.23
C PRO A 66 -18.71 -21.37 2.69
N ASN A 67 -18.56 -20.46 3.64
CA ASN A 67 -18.50 -20.69 5.09
C ASN A 67 -17.25 -21.38 5.64
N GLU A 68 -16.23 -21.65 4.84
CA GLU A 68 -14.93 -22.09 5.35
C GLU A 68 -14.01 -20.88 5.68
N ALA A 69 -13.04 -21.13 6.58
CA ALA A 69 -12.07 -20.11 6.96
C ALA A 69 -11.23 -19.67 5.76
N VAL A 70 -10.93 -18.38 5.71
CA VAL A 70 -10.05 -17.82 4.67
C VAL A 70 -8.63 -18.30 4.90
N VAL A 71 -8.05 -18.95 3.91
CA VAL A 71 -6.64 -19.37 3.92
C VAL A 71 -5.80 -18.25 3.31
N TYR A 72 -4.74 -17.87 4.02
CA TYR A 72 -3.73 -16.92 3.54
C TYR A 72 -2.43 -17.68 3.28
N ASN A 73 -2.05 -17.81 2.03
CA ASN A 73 -0.77 -18.38 1.65
C ASN A 73 0.23 -17.27 1.31
N VAL A 74 1.38 -17.27 1.99
CA VAL A 74 2.44 -16.28 1.77
C VAL A 74 3.44 -16.85 0.79
N ILE A 75 3.55 -16.28 -0.39
CA ILE A 75 4.45 -16.70 -1.46
C ILE A 75 5.65 -15.76 -1.49
N GLY A 76 6.81 -16.24 -1.09
CA GLY A 76 8.05 -15.47 -0.94
C GLY A 76 8.56 -15.49 0.50
N ASP A 77 9.71 -14.86 0.73
CA ASP A 77 10.38 -14.81 2.02
C ASP A 77 10.31 -13.42 2.65
N VAL A 78 9.92 -13.38 3.94
CA VAL A 78 9.80 -12.14 4.74
C VAL A 78 10.69 -12.17 5.98
N LYS A 79 11.38 -13.29 6.23
CA LYS A 79 12.14 -13.49 7.47
C LYS A 79 13.24 -12.42 7.60
N ASP A 80 13.30 -11.80 8.75
CA ASP A 80 14.24 -10.74 9.13
C ASP A 80 14.19 -9.48 8.24
N LYS A 81 13.16 -9.35 7.38
CA LYS A 81 12.99 -8.22 6.44
C LYS A 81 12.09 -7.11 7.01
N VAL A 82 12.28 -5.91 6.45
CA VAL A 82 11.33 -4.81 6.54
C VAL A 82 10.27 -5.02 5.46
N ALA A 83 9.07 -5.36 5.88
CA ALA A 83 7.95 -5.65 4.98
C ALA A 83 7.11 -4.39 4.75
N ILE A 84 6.87 -4.04 3.49
CA ILE A 84 6.03 -2.92 3.08
C ILE A 84 4.78 -3.47 2.38
N ILE A 85 3.64 -3.48 3.05
CA ILE A 85 2.36 -3.85 2.44
C ILE A 85 1.92 -2.69 1.55
N PHE A 86 1.74 -2.93 0.25
CA PHE A 86 1.43 -1.90 -0.73
C PHE A 86 0.04 -2.13 -1.34
N ASP A 87 -0.87 -1.18 -1.11
CA ASP A 87 -2.25 -1.23 -1.62
C ASP A 87 -2.66 0.12 -2.24
N ASP A 88 -3.80 0.18 -2.91
CA ASP A 88 -4.38 1.42 -3.44
C ASP A 88 -5.33 2.08 -2.44
N ILE A 89 -6.10 1.29 -1.70
CA ILE A 89 -7.12 1.78 -0.78
C ILE A 89 -7.17 0.96 0.51
N VAL A 90 -7.29 1.64 1.64
CA VAL A 90 -7.58 1.01 2.94
C VAL A 90 -8.87 1.59 3.50
N ASP A 91 -9.90 0.75 3.58
CA ASP A 91 -11.20 1.12 4.14
C ASP A 91 -11.30 0.70 5.62
N THR A 92 -11.71 -0.52 5.93
CA THR A 92 -11.90 -1.00 7.31
C THR A 92 -10.64 -1.59 7.96
N ALA A 93 -9.54 -1.61 7.24
CA ALA A 93 -8.23 -2.18 7.61
C ALA A 93 -8.23 -3.68 7.96
N GLY A 94 -9.32 -4.41 7.73
CA GLY A 94 -9.38 -5.84 8.07
C GLY A 94 -8.37 -6.68 7.32
N THR A 95 -8.33 -6.58 5.98
CA THR A 95 -7.34 -7.30 5.15
C THR A 95 -5.92 -6.89 5.53
N LEU A 96 -5.67 -5.58 5.67
CA LEU A 96 -4.36 -5.04 5.98
C LEU A 96 -3.78 -5.60 7.28
N THR A 97 -4.57 -5.58 8.36
CA THR A 97 -4.12 -6.05 9.68
C THR A 97 -3.97 -7.57 9.74
N THR A 98 -4.82 -8.32 9.03
CA THR A 98 -4.67 -9.79 8.91
C THR A 98 -3.39 -10.14 8.15
N VAL A 99 -3.09 -9.46 7.05
CA VAL A 99 -1.84 -9.64 6.29
C VAL A 99 -0.64 -9.30 7.18
N ALA A 100 -0.67 -8.18 7.90
CA ALA A 100 0.39 -7.78 8.81
C ALA A 100 0.67 -8.88 9.85
N GLN A 101 -0.37 -9.44 10.46
CA GLN A 101 -0.23 -10.55 11.41
C GLN A 101 0.45 -11.76 10.74
N LYS A 102 0.01 -12.17 9.53
CA LYS A 102 0.55 -13.34 8.83
C LYS A 102 2.03 -13.19 8.46
N ILE A 103 2.46 -12.01 8.02
CA ILE A 103 3.87 -11.76 7.73
C ILE A 103 4.70 -11.62 9.00
N LYS A 104 4.11 -11.13 10.11
CA LYS A 104 4.77 -11.13 11.43
C LYS A 104 5.01 -12.53 11.94
N GLU A 105 4.01 -13.41 11.86
CA GLU A 105 4.13 -14.83 12.18
C GLU A 105 5.23 -15.54 11.36
N ARG A 106 5.53 -15.04 10.16
CA ARG A 106 6.61 -15.52 9.27
C ARG A 106 7.97 -14.89 9.55
N GLY A 107 8.10 -14.06 10.59
CA GLY A 107 9.37 -13.49 11.04
C GLY A 107 9.75 -12.16 10.41
N ALA A 108 8.81 -11.40 9.86
CA ALA A 108 9.10 -10.04 9.42
C ALA A 108 9.60 -9.21 10.61
N ARG A 109 10.71 -8.47 10.39
CA ARG A 109 11.34 -7.62 11.42
C ARG A 109 10.47 -6.42 11.75
N GLU A 110 10.10 -5.66 10.74
CA GLU A 110 9.23 -4.49 10.82
C GLU A 110 8.19 -4.52 9.72
N ILE A 111 7.03 -3.95 9.98
CA ILE A 111 5.93 -3.91 9.03
C ILE A 111 5.46 -2.48 8.84
N TYR A 112 5.52 -2.02 7.61
CA TYR A 112 4.94 -0.78 7.14
C TYR A 112 3.78 -1.09 6.20
N ALA A 113 2.85 -0.16 6.11
CA ALA A 113 1.78 -0.22 5.12
C ALA A 113 1.72 1.08 4.33
N VAL A 114 1.46 0.99 3.05
CA VAL A 114 1.34 2.13 2.15
C VAL A 114 0.05 2.01 1.36
N CYS A 115 -0.77 3.06 1.35
CA CYS A 115 -1.90 3.13 0.44
C CYS A 115 -2.15 4.57 -0.05
N THR A 116 -2.69 4.68 -1.27
CA THR A 116 -3.02 5.99 -1.82
C THR A 116 -4.22 6.58 -1.10
N HIS A 117 -5.30 5.82 -0.94
CA HIS A 117 -6.57 6.30 -0.41
C HIS A 117 -6.85 5.68 0.97
N GLY A 118 -6.58 6.45 2.02
CA GLY A 118 -6.90 6.05 3.39
C GLY A 118 -8.32 6.47 3.78
N LEU A 119 -9.36 5.66 3.46
CA LEU A 119 -10.72 5.92 3.92
C LEU A 119 -10.82 5.78 5.43
N LEU A 120 -10.18 4.75 5.98
CA LEU A 120 -10.07 4.46 7.41
C LEU A 120 -11.42 4.51 8.14
N SER A 121 -12.42 3.89 7.53
CA SER A 121 -13.80 3.89 8.05
C SER A 121 -13.97 2.99 9.28
N ARG A 122 -15.06 3.22 10.02
CA ARG A 122 -15.46 2.43 11.18
C ARG A 122 -14.32 2.35 12.23
N ASN A 123 -13.94 1.14 12.63
CA ASN A 123 -12.89 0.87 13.62
C ASN A 123 -11.50 0.60 13.01
N ALA A 124 -11.24 1.12 11.79
CA ALA A 124 -9.97 0.91 11.10
C ALA A 124 -8.76 1.35 11.93
N MET A 125 -8.84 2.54 12.52
CA MET A 125 -7.75 3.07 13.35
C MET A 125 -7.49 2.24 14.62
N GLU A 126 -8.54 1.75 15.25
CA GLU A 126 -8.40 0.83 16.40
C GLU A 126 -7.67 -0.45 16.01
N LYS A 127 -8.03 -1.05 14.87
CA LYS A 127 -7.37 -2.26 14.34
C LYS A 127 -5.89 -1.99 14.02
N ILE A 128 -5.59 -0.87 13.34
CA ILE A 128 -4.22 -0.50 12.99
C ILE A 128 -3.39 -0.27 14.24
N ASN A 129 -3.92 0.43 15.23
CA ASN A 129 -3.22 0.70 16.48
C ASN A 129 -2.90 -0.58 17.27
N LYS A 130 -3.77 -1.60 17.22
CA LYS A 130 -3.58 -2.91 17.85
C LYS A 130 -2.73 -3.88 17.03
N SER A 131 -2.45 -3.58 15.76
CA SER A 131 -1.71 -4.47 14.85
C SER A 131 -0.19 -4.31 14.97
N ASP A 132 0.53 -5.25 14.34
CA ASP A 132 2.00 -5.21 14.19
C ASP A 132 2.50 -4.15 13.19
N ILE A 133 1.61 -3.37 12.59
CA ILE A 133 1.99 -2.28 11.68
C ILE A 133 2.66 -1.18 12.50
N LYS A 134 3.92 -0.88 12.15
CA LYS A 134 4.70 0.19 12.74
C LYS A 134 4.20 1.55 12.28
N LYS A 135 3.98 1.72 10.99
CA LYS A 135 3.43 2.92 10.37
C LYS A 135 2.56 2.57 9.16
N LEU A 136 1.44 3.27 9.05
CA LEU A 136 0.63 3.36 7.85
C LEU A 136 0.92 4.69 7.15
N ILE A 137 1.40 4.66 5.93
CA ILE A 137 1.70 5.82 5.11
C ILE A 137 0.58 5.98 4.07
N ILE A 138 -0.12 7.10 4.09
CA ILE A 138 -1.20 7.41 3.16
C ILE A 138 -0.94 8.72 2.44
N SER A 139 -1.69 8.98 1.37
CA SER A 139 -1.71 10.31 0.76
C SER A 139 -2.87 11.17 1.26
N ASP A 140 -2.76 12.48 1.08
CA ASP A 140 -3.82 13.47 1.33
C ASP A 140 -4.88 13.54 0.21
N SER A 141 -5.02 12.46 -0.58
CA SER A 141 -6.03 12.35 -1.65
C SER A 141 -7.47 12.33 -1.15
N LEU A 142 -7.67 12.10 0.15
CA LEU A 142 -8.94 12.18 0.85
C LEU A 142 -8.80 13.14 2.03
N PRO A 143 -9.92 13.75 2.50
CA PRO A 143 -9.87 14.63 3.67
C PRO A 143 -9.31 13.89 4.90
N ILE A 144 -8.27 14.49 5.49
CA ILE A 144 -7.58 13.94 6.65
C ILE A 144 -8.36 14.35 7.90
N ARG A 145 -8.58 13.35 8.78
CA ARG A 145 -9.13 13.55 10.12
C ARG A 145 -8.09 13.12 11.14
N ASP A 146 -8.37 13.19 12.39
CA ASP A 146 -7.47 12.73 13.46
C ASP A 146 -7.15 11.24 13.30
N LEU A 147 -5.93 10.95 12.86
CA LEU A 147 -5.48 9.62 12.45
C LEU A 147 -4.56 8.93 13.48
N GLY A 148 -4.20 9.64 14.55
CA GLY A 148 -3.33 9.09 15.59
C GLY A 148 -1.87 8.88 15.15
N PRO A 149 -1.00 8.37 16.06
CA PRO A 149 0.46 8.43 15.89
C PRO A 149 1.03 7.39 14.91
N LYS A 150 0.27 6.36 14.53
CA LYS A 150 0.75 5.35 13.57
C LYS A 150 0.57 5.74 12.11
N VAL A 151 -0.08 6.87 11.80
CA VAL A 151 -0.34 7.28 10.42
C VAL A 151 0.52 8.48 10.05
N ASP A 152 1.26 8.34 8.93
CA ASP A 152 1.98 9.43 8.30
C ASP A 152 1.26 9.78 6.98
N VAL A 153 1.05 11.07 6.77
CA VAL A 153 0.34 11.58 5.58
C VAL A 153 1.29 12.31 4.66
N LEU A 154 1.32 11.90 3.41
CA LEU A 154 2.15 12.50 2.37
C LEU A 154 1.29 13.26 1.37
N SER A 155 1.72 14.49 1.02
CA SER A 155 0.96 15.29 0.07
C SER A 155 1.20 14.86 -1.38
N VAL A 156 0.10 14.74 -2.13
CA VAL A 156 0.12 14.55 -3.60
C VAL A 156 0.04 15.88 -4.36
N SER A 157 0.06 17.02 -3.67
CA SER A 157 -0.06 18.35 -4.28
C SER A 157 1.01 18.61 -5.34
N TYR A 158 2.26 18.22 -5.07
CA TYR A 158 3.34 18.36 -6.04
C TYR A 158 3.09 17.53 -7.32
N LEU A 159 2.58 16.30 -7.16
CA LEU A 159 2.24 15.44 -8.30
C LEU A 159 1.16 16.07 -9.18
N LEU A 160 0.14 16.67 -8.57
CA LEU A 160 -0.93 17.37 -9.27
C LEU A 160 -0.41 18.65 -9.93
N ALA A 161 0.38 19.45 -9.23
CA ALA A 161 0.96 20.68 -9.75
C ALA A 161 1.88 20.42 -10.96
N ASP A 162 2.70 19.38 -10.93
CA ASP A 162 3.54 18.96 -12.05
C ASP A 162 2.71 18.57 -13.28
N ALA A 163 1.63 17.83 -13.09
CA ALA A 163 0.73 17.45 -14.17
C ALA A 163 0.01 18.68 -14.78
N ILE A 164 -0.50 19.58 -13.94
CA ILE A 164 -1.14 20.82 -14.40
C ILE A 164 -0.16 21.67 -15.21
N LYS A 165 1.06 21.84 -14.68
CA LYS A 165 2.09 22.60 -15.37
C LYS A 165 2.42 22.02 -16.75
N ARG A 166 2.62 20.70 -16.86
CA ARG A 166 2.90 20.04 -18.15
C ARG A 166 1.78 20.21 -19.15
N ASN A 167 0.53 20.14 -18.71
CA ASN A 167 -0.63 20.38 -19.58
C ASN A 167 -0.74 21.84 -20.02
N HIS A 168 -0.22 22.79 -19.22
CA HIS A 168 -0.25 24.21 -19.55
C HIS A 168 0.90 24.62 -20.49
N ASP A 169 2.08 24.06 -20.27
CA ASP A 169 3.30 24.43 -21.00
C ASP A 169 3.42 23.71 -22.37
N GLY A 170 2.54 22.71 -22.69
CA GLY A 170 2.47 21.97 -23.94
C GLY A 170 3.31 20.72 -23.88
#